data_cd60a6c316ba7056658e8ff9b1ec64bf
#
_entry.id   cd60a6c316ba7056658e8ff9b1ec64bf
#
_cell.length_a   1.000
_cell.length_b   1.000
_cell.length_c   1.000
_cell.angle_alpha   90.00
_cell.angle_beta   90.00
_cell.angle_gamma   90.00
#
_symmetry.space_group_name_H-M   'P 1'
#
loop_
_entity.id
_entity.type
_entity.pdbx_description
1 polymer ?
#
loop_
_entity_poly.entity_id
_entity_poly.type
_entity_poly.pdbx_seq_one_letter_code
_entity_poly.pdbx_strand_id
1 'polypeptide(L)'
;MALSSLILIIFVIYPQIVKFISNQKLYYDLIEKSKFLEAKASSLETLDEDDLVRNVEYALIAYPIDRDFNNIVGLLQSLTRENDFSISTLSVTPGSDTPDAVQKYGVKMEILGSGSLLPHFITAIESSVRIMKVANIEVSPVRGGDIINVALEIEVLYAQAPKSFGGPTSPLPQLSNQDEELIAKIATFGIPRPSQGVTSQSRGKSNPFE
;
A
#
# COMPACT_ATOMS: atom_id res chain seq x y z
N MET A 1 -60.92 -26.77 -37.71
CA MET A 1 -59.83 -26.08 -38.37
C MET A 1 -59.29 -24.91 -37.54
N ALA A 2 -60.07 -23.93 -37.11
CA ALA A 2 -59.59 -22.76 -36.32
C ALA A 2 -59.01 -23.13 -34.98
N LEU A 3 -59.54 -24.10 -34.25
CA LEU A 3 -59.01 -24.48 -32.91
C LEU A 3 -57.59 -25.14 -32.99
N SER A 4 -57.38 -25.98 -33.99
CA SER A 4 -56.07 -26.60 -34.19
C SER A 4 -55.00 -25.60 -34.62
N SER A 5 -55.36 -24.60 -35.41
CA SER A 5 -54.49 -23.50 -35.79
C SER A 5 -54.10 -22.63 -34.58
N LEU A 6 -55.04 -22.37 -33.68
CA LEU A 6 -54.81 -21.59 -32.43
C LEU A 6 -53.82 -22.32 -31.49
N ILE A 7 -54.01 -23.63 -31.35
CA ILE A 7 -53.10 -24.47 -30.52
C ILE A 7 -51.67 -24.45 -31.09
N LEU A 8 -51.51 -24.51 -32.40
CA LEU A 8 -50.21 -24.50 -33.07
C LEU A 8 -49.49 -23.15 -32.89
N ILE A 9 -50.23 -22.03 -32.95
CA ILE A 9 -49.69 -20.70 -32.67
C ILE A 9 -49.20 -20.58 -31.23
N ILE A 10 -49.99 -21.02 -30.27
CA ILE A 10 -49.64 -20.88 -28.84
C ILE A 10 -48.50 -21.81 -28.46
N PHE A 11 -48.47 -23.05 -28.90
CA PHE A 11 -47.49 -24.03 -28.45
C PHE A 11 -46.18 -24.04 -29.28
N VAL A 12 -46.19 -23.59 -30.53
CA VAL A 12 -45.01 -23.61 -31.41
C VAL A 12 -44.47 -22.22 -31.63
N ILE A 13 -45.29 -21.27 -32.04
CA ILE A 13 -44.80 -19.93 -32.42
C ILE A 13 -44.44 -19.09 -31.20
N TYR A 14 -45.25 -19.09 -30.16
CA TYR A 14 -45.01 -18.31 -28.95
C TYR A 14 -43.66 -18.65 -28.28
N PRO A 15 -43.30 -19.92 -27.99
CA PRO A 15 -42.04 -20.24 -27.39
C PRO A 15 -40.84 -19.91 -28.30
N GLN A 16 -40.99 -19.99 -29.63
CA GLN A 16 -39.94 -19.58 -30.57
C GLN A 16 -39.71 -18.08 -30.55
N ILE A 17 -40.77 -17.25 -30.47
CA ILE A 17 -40.64 -15.80 -30.34
C ILE A 17 -39.93 -15.43 -29.02
N VAL A 18 -40.31 -16.06 -27.92
CA VAL A 18 -39.67 -15.81 -26.61
C VAL A 18 -38.17 -16.16 -26.65
N LYS A 19 -37.81 -17.31 -27.24
CA LYS A 19 -36.39 -17.71 -27.43
C LYS A 19 -35.66 -16.74 -28.36
N PHE A 20 -36.30 -16.29 -29.43
CA PHE A 20 -35.67 -15.32 -30.34
C PHE A 20 -35.34 -14.00 -29.62
N ILE A 21 -36.32 -13.46 -28.86
CA ILE A 21 -36.13 -12.23 -28.09
C ILE A 21 -35.03 -12.42 -27.02
N SER A 22 -35.01 -13.56 -26.30
CA SER A 22 -33.99 -13.84 -25.31
C SER A 22 -32.60 -14.00 -25.94
N ASN A 23 -32.49 -14.67 -27.08
CA ASN A 23 -31.24 -14.81 -27.83
C ASN A 23 -30.72 -13.46 -28.35
N GLN A 24 -31.65 -12.59 -28.79
CA GLN A 24 -31.28 -11.25 -29.25
C GLN A 24 -30.74 -10.40 -28.10
N LYS A 25 -31.37 -10.46 -26.92
CA LYS A 25 -30.80 -9.79 -25.72
C LYS A 25 -29.45 -10.32 -25.36
N LEU A 26 -29.28 -11.65 -25.33
CA LEU A 26 -27.97 -12.28 -25.06
C LEU A 26 -26.91 -11.87 -26.08
N TYR A 27 -27.28 -11.77 -27.36
CA TYR A 27 -26.37 -11.33 -28.41
C TYR A 27 -25.88 -9.89 -28.18
N TYR A 28 -26.77 -8.97 -27.84
CA TYR A 28 -26.37 -7.59 -27.54
C TYR A 28 -25.50 -7.50 -26.28
N ASP A 29 -25.84 -8.26 -25.25
CA ASP A 29 -25.07 -8.33 -24.01
C ASP A 29 -23.64 -8.87 -24.24
N LEU A 30 -23.51 -9.88 -25.10
CA LEU A 30 -22.22 -10.44 -25.48
C LEU A 30 -21.37 -9.45 -26.33
N ILE A 31 -22.03 -8.71 -27.26
CA ILE A 31 -21.33 -7.68 -28.03
C ILE A 31 -20.83 -6.55 -27.11
N GLU A 32 -21.66 -6.11 -26.20
CA GLU A 32 -21.28 -5.06 -25.24
C GLU A 32 -20.09 -5.51 -24.37
N LYS A 33 -20.15 -6.74 -23.85
CA LYS A 33 -19.04 -7.35 -23.10
C LYS A 33 -17.78 -7.49 -23.94
N SER A 34 -17.90 -7.90 -25.19
CA SER A 34 -16.76 -8.02 -26.11
C SER A 34 -16.09 -6.66 -26.34
N LYS A 35 -16.88 -5.63 -26.65
CA LYS A 35 -16.38 -4.27 -26.83
C LYS A 35 -15.70 -3.72 -25.57
N PHE A 36 -16.28 -3.99 -24.40
CA PHE A 36 -15.69 -3.60 -23.14
C PHE A 36 -14.34 -4.29 -22.89
N LEU A 37 -14.24 -5.59 -23.15
CA LEU A 37 -13.00 -6.35 -23.00
C LEU A 37 -11.94 -5.89 -24.01
N GLU A 38 -12.34 -5.57 -25.24
CA GLU A 38 -11.46 -5.05 -26.30
C GLU A 38 -10.89 -3.68 -25.91
N ALA A 39 -11.74 -2.77 -25.42
CA ALA A 39 -11.31 -1.48 -24.90
C ALA A 39 -10.38 -1.62 -23.68
N LYS A 40 -10.67 -2.57 -22.77
CA LYS A 40 -9.84 -2.87 -21.64
C LYS A 40 -8.47 -3.42 -22.06
N ALA A 41 -8.43 -4.35 -23.02
CA ALA A 41 -7.18 -4.88 -23.56
C ALA A 41 -6.33 -3.78 -24.21
N SER A 42 -6.95 -2.95 -25.04
CA SER A 42 -6.25 -1.80 -25.66
C SER A 42 -5.71 -0.82 -24.64
N SER A 43 -6.46 -0.55 -23.56
CA SER A 43 -5.97 0.31 -22.47
C SER A 43 -4.78 -0.31 -21.74
N LEU A 44 -4.76 -1.63 -21.55
CA LEU A 44 -3.63 -2.33 -20.93
C LEU A 44 -2.39 -2.34 -21.83
N GLU A 45 -2.56 -2.45 -23.15
CA GLU A 45 -1.45 -2.40 -24.13
C GLU A 45 -0.76 -1.03 -24.18
N THR A 46 -1.48 0.04 -23.83
CA THR A 46 -0.92 1.41 -23.80
C THR A 46 -0.19 1.75 -22.50
N LEU A 47 -0.28 0.90 -21.45
CA LEU A 47 0.42 1.11 -20.21
C LEU A 47 1.89 0.70 -20.35
N ASP A 48 2.79 1.57 -19.89
CA ASP A 48 4.20 1.26 -19.76
C ASP A 48 4.42 0.41 -18.49
N GLU A 49 4.82 -0.85 -18.68
CA GLU A 49 5.04 -1.80 -17.59
C GLU A 49 6.16 -1.33 -16.66
N ASP A 50 7.24 -0.77 -17.20
CA ASP A 50 8.38 -0.30 -16.41
C ASP A 50 8.00 0.89 -15.53
N ASP A 51 7.18 1.81 -16.05
CA ASP A 51 6.65 2.93 -15.27
C ASP A 51 5.69 2.46 -14.19
N LEU A 52 4.83 1.49 -14.48
CA LEU A 52 3.92 0.91 -13.49
C LEU A 52 4.68 0.21 -12.35
N VAL A 53 5.65 -0.63 -12.67
CA VAL A 53 6.48 -1.32 -11.68
C VAL A 53 7.17 -0.31 -10.78
N ARG A 54 7.80 0.71 -11.37
CA ARG A 54 8.47 1.78 -10.62
C ARG A 54 7.51 2.55 -9.70
N ASN A 55 6.33 2.90 -10.18
CA ASN A 55 5.32 3.60 -9.39
C ASN A 55 4.80 2.75 -8.23
N VAL A 56 4.61 1.45 -8.46
CA VAL A 56 4.23 0.50 -7.41
C VAL A 56 5.35 0.35 -6.37
N GLU A 57 6.60 0.27 -6.78
CA GLU A 57 7.74 0.23 -5.87
C GLU A 57 7.78 1.48 -4.97
N TYR A 58 7.63 2.68 -5.52
CA TYR A 58 7.57 3.91 -4.73
C TYR A 58 6.39 3.92 -3.75
N ALA A 59 5.22 3.51 -4.22
CA ALA A 59 4.03 3.42 -3.37
C ALA A 59 4.22 2.43 -2.23
N LEU A 60 4.81 1.25 -2.48
CA LEU A 60 5.07 0.22 -1.48
C LEU A 60 6.16 0.61 -0.47
N ILE A 61 7.13 1.41 -0.85
CA ILE A 61 8.12 1.96 0.08
C ILE A 61 7.46 2.92 1.06
N ALA A 62 6.60 3.81 0.56
CA ALA A 62 5.90 4.80 1.39
C ALA A 62 4.76 4.17 2.22
N TYR A 63 4.01 3.25 1.62
CA TYR A 63 2.80 2.66 2.17
C TYR A 63 2.76 1.14 1.88
N PRO A 64 3.53 0.33 2.60
CA PRO A 64 3.64 -1.09 2.32
C PRO A 64 2.38 -1.87 2.69
N ILE A 65 2.27 -3.04 2.08
CA ILE A 65 1.15 -3.95 2.28
C ILE A 65 1.25 -4.68 3.64
N ASP A 66 2.46 -4.87 4.14
CA ASP A 66 2.72 -5.60 5.37
C ASP A 66 3.28 -4.71 6.47
N ARG A 67 3.17 -5.17 7.72
CA ARG A 67 3.81 -4.55 8.89
C ARG A 67 5.31 -4.80 8.86
N ASP A 68 6.02 -3.94 8.22
CA ASP A 68 7.47 -4.03 8.04
C ASP A 68 8.22 -3.43 9.23
N PHE A 69 8.22 -4.16 10.35
CA PHE A 69 8.85 -3.71 11.60
C PHE A 69 10.37 -3.53 11.47
N ASN A 70 11.03 -4.38 10.70
CA ASN A 70 12.49 -4.34 10.60
C ASN A 70 12.97 -3.09 9.88
N ASN A 71 12.33 -2.74 8.77
CA ASN A 71 12.70 -1.55 8.00
C ASN A 71 12.36 -0.27 8.76
N ILE A 72 11.22 -0.24 9.49
CA ILE A 72 10.89 0.96 10.28
C ILE A 72 11.87 1.18 11.44
N VAL A 73 12.28 0.12 12.12
CA VAL A 73 13.30 0.20 13.17
C VAL A 73 14.63 0.70 12.60
N GLY A 74 15.05 0.15 11.46
CA GLY A 74 16.26 0.60 10.75
C GLY A 74 16.20 2.07 10.32
N LEU A 75 15.06 2.49 9.78
CA LEU A 75 14.83 3.88 9.38
C LEU A 75 14.89 4.84 10.58
N LEU A 76 14.18 4.52 11.66
CA LEU A 76 14.20 5.35 12.88
C LEU A 76 15.59 5.42 13.52
N GLN A 77 16.35 4.31 13.50
CA GLN A 77 17.74 4.31 13.96
C GLN A 77 18.64 5.19 13.09
N SER A 78 18.46 5.19 11.77
CA SER A 78 19.19 6.04 10.85
C SER A 78 18.88 7.51 11.09
N LEU A 79 17.59 7.88 11.11
CA LEU A 79 17.13 9.25 11.37
C LEU A 79 17.63 9.77 12.73
N THR A 80 17.61 8.92 13.75
CA THR A 80 18.07 9.29 15.10
C THR A 80 19.57 9.60 15.09
N ARG A 81 20.36 8.76 14.42
CA ARG A 81 21.81 8.95 14.31
C ARG A 81 22.18 10.18 13.48
N GLU A 82 21.48 10.42 12.38
CA GLU A 82 21.70 11.56 11.48
C GLU A 82 21.37 12.90 12.15
N ASN A 83 20.53 12.89 13.19
CA ASN A 83 20.14 14.07 13.94
C ASN A 83 20.81 14.16 15.34
N ASP A 84 21.89 13.43 15.57
CA ASP A 84 22.67 13.44 16.82
C ASP A 84 21.87 13.09 18.09
N PHE A 85 20.85 12.24 17.94
CA PHE A 85 20.16 11.63 19.07
C PHE A 85 20.65 10.20 19.30
N SER A 86 20.53 9.72 20.53
CA SER A 86 20.72 8.32 20.90
C SER A 86 19.43 7.69 21.36
N ILE A 87 19.15 6.45 20.92
CA ILE A 87 17.97 5.70 21.33
C ILE A 87 18.26 5.01 22.65
N SER A 88 17.43 5.27 23.68
CA SER A 88 17.46 4.58 24.97
C SER A 88 16.54 3.36 24.95
N THR A 89 15.34 3.53 24.41
CA THR A 89 14.32 2.46 24.34
C THR A 89 13.60 2.55 23.01
N LEU A 90 13.29 1.40 22.42
CA LEU A 90 12.46 1.30 21.23
C LEU A 90 11.57 0.06 21.34
N SER A 91 10.26 0.26 21.22
CA SER A 91 9.27 -0.81 21.27
C SER A 91 8.21 -0.61 20.19
N VAL A 92 7.70 -1.72 19.66
CA VAL A 92 6.65 -1.72 18.64
C VAL A 92 5.38 -2.27 19.25
N THR A 93 4.29 -1.52 19.12
CA THR A 93 2.96 -1.93 19.59
C THR A 93 2.15 -2.37 18.38
N PRO A 94 1.67 -3.62 18.33
CA PRO A 94 0.80 -4.07 17.25
C PRO A 94 -0.44 -3.20 17.15
N GLY A 95 -0.79 -2.76 15.95
CA GLY A 95 -2.04 -2.05 15.70
C GLY A 95 -3.25 -2.99 15.76
N SER A 96 -4.44 -2.43 15.85
CA SER A 96 -5.68 -3.20 15.70
C SER A 96 -6.04 -3.32 14.23
N ASP A 97 -6.32 -4.54 13.75
CA ASP A 97 -6.83 -4.81 12.42
C ASP A 97 -8.35 -4.57 12.39
N THR A 98 -8.76 -3.31 12.37
CA THR A 98 -10.18 -2.97 12.24
C THR A 98 -10.49 -2.93 10.73
N PRO A 99 -11.46 -3.73 10.24
CA PRO A 99 -11.90 -3.62 8.85
C PRO A 99 -12.34 -2.19 8.54
N ASP A 100 -12.05 -1.73 7.32
CA ASP A 100 -12.43 -0.41 6.79
C ASP A 100 -11.77 0.82 7.47
N ALA A 101 -10.88 0.64 8.43
CA ALA A 101 -10.07 1.71 8.99
C ALA A 101 -8.68 1.76 8.36
N VAL A 102 -8.06 2.94 8.37
CA VAL A 102 -6.65 3.10 8.00
C VAL A 102 -5.81 2.24 8.94
N GLN A 103 -5.07 1.29 8.35
CA GLN A 103 -4.26 0.36 9.13
C GLN A 103 -3.02 1.07 9.64
N LYS A 104 -2.76 0.94 10.94
CA LYS A 104 -1.61 1.54 11.60
C LYS A 104 -1.10 0.69 12.75
N TYR A 105 0.18 0.82 13.05
CA TYR A 105 0.79 0.30 14.27
C TYR A 105 1.61 1.38 14.95
N GLY A 106 1.82 1.26 16.25
CA GLY A 106 2.55 2.22 17.06
C GLY A 106 4.01 1.85 17.22
N VAL A 107 4.90 2.84 17.20
CA VAL A 107 6.28 2.71 17.65
C VAL A 107 6.50 3.69 18.77
N LYS A 108 6.88 3.18 19.94
CA LYS A 108 7.29 4.00 21.09
C LYS A 108 8.81 3.99 21.18
N MET A 109 9.38 5.17 21.23
CA MET A 109 10.83 5.33 21.37
C MET A 109 11.18 6.41 22.36
N GLU A 110 12.24 6.17 23.12
CA GLU A 110 12.86 7.17 23.99
C GLU A 110 14.24 7.53 23.42
N ILE A 111 14.47 8.82 23.25
CA ILE A 111 15.72 9.34 22.70
C ILE A 111 16.33 10.37 23.65
N LEU A 112 17.64 10.44 23.61
CA LEU A 112 18.44 11.38 24.37
C LEU A 112 19.26 12.24 23.42
N GLY A 113 19.24 13.56 23.58
CA GLY A 113 19.99 14.48 22.74
C GLY A 113 19.78 15.94 23.11
N SER A 114 20.27 16.86 22.27
CA SER A 114 20.09 18.30 22.49
C SER A 114 18.68 18.75 22.15
N GLY A 115 18.08 19.55 23.04
CA GLY A 115 16.73 20.09 22.86
C GLY A 115 16.61 20.98 21.63
N SER A 116 17.68 21.65 21.24
CA SER A 116 17.72 22.52 20.06
C SER A 116 17.52 21.76 18.75
N LEU A 117 17.87 20.47 18.68
CA LEU A 117 17.77 19.62 17.49
C LEU A 117 16.40 18.94 17.35
N LEU A 118 15.57 18.94 18.41
CA LEU A 118 14.28 18.24 18.41
C LEU A 118 13.34 18.65 17.27
N PRO A 119 13.14 19.94 16.96
CA PRO A 119 12.25 20.32 15.85
C PRO A 119 12.72 19.77 14.50
N HIS A 120 14.03 19.76 14.28
CA HIS A 120 14.62 19.22 13.05
C HIS A 120 14.41 17.71 12.95
N PHE A 121 14.60 16.98 14.04
CA PHE A 121 14.37 15.55 14.11
C PHE A 121 12.91 15.18 13.83
N ILE A 122 11.95 15.93 14.41
CA ILE A 122 10.52 15.70 14.13
C ILE A 122 10.19 15.93 12.66
N THR A 123 10.70 17.03 12.09
CA THR A 123 10.55 17.29 10.66
C THR A 123 11.18 16.18 9.81
N ALA A 124 12.31 15.63 10.19
CA ALA A 124 12.95 14.50 9.50
C ALA A 124 12.08 13.23 9.54
N ILE A 125 11.41 12.94 10.68
CA ILE A 125 10.46 11.83 10.77
C ILE A 125 9.27 12.05 9.82
N GLU A 126 8.63 13.22 9.88
CA GLU A 126 7.42 13.50 9.12
C GLU A 126 7.67 13.68 7.61
N SER A 127 8.89 14.09 7.23
CA SER A 127 9.32 14.19 5.83
C SER A 127 10.01 12.93 5.29
N SER A 128 10.04 11.85 6.07
CA SER A 128 10.60 10.58 5.62
C SER A 128 9.77 9.96 4.49
N VAL A 129 10.37 9.09 3.69
CA VAL A 129 9.67 8.38 2.60
C VAL A 129 8.50 7.55 3.13
N ARG A 130 8.63 7.02 4.34
CA ARG A 130 7.61 6.22 4.99
C ARG A 130 6.51 7.11 5.57
N ILE A 131 5.24 6.77 5.33
CA ILE A 131 4.12 7.53 5.90
C ILE A 131 4.04 7.24 7.40
N MET A 132 4.51 8.19 8.18
CA MET A 132 4.54 8.17 9.64
C MET A 132 3.97 9.47 10.19
N LYS A 133 3.40 9.40 11.39
CA LYS A 133 2.90 10.56 12.12
C LYS A 133 3.35 10.48 13.57
N VAL A 134 3.91 11.57 14.09
CA VAL A 134 4.18 11.70 15.52
C VAL A 134 2.86 12.00 16.24
N ALA A 135 2.38 11.02 17.02
CA ALA A 135 1.10 11.10 17.74
C ALA A 135 1.24 11.76 19.11
N ASN A 136 2.34 11.50 19.82
CA ASN A 136 2.62 12.09 21.13
C ASN A 136 4.10 12.36 21.31
N ILE A 137 4.40 13.43 22.04
CA ILE A 137 5.76 13.86 22.38
C ILE A 137 5.78 14.28 23.85
N GLU A 138 6.61 13.62 24.65
CA GLU A 138 6.86 14.00 26.04
C GLU A 138 8.34 14.36 26.19
N VAL A 139 8.61 15.56 26.64
CA VAL A 139 9.98 16.09 26.81
C VAL A 139 10.32 16.24 28.29
N SER A 140 11.39 15.62 28.72
CA SER A 140 11.89 15.70 30.10
C SER A 140 13.32 16.22 30.12
N PRO A 141 13.62 17.33 30.82
CA PRO A 141 14.98 17.83 30.91
C PRO A 141 15.86 16.89 31.76
N VAL A 142 17.06 16.65 31.30
CA VAL A 142 18.09 15.94 32.09
C VAL A 142 18.90 16.98 32.86
N ARG A 143 19.11 16.72 34.17
CA ARG A 143 19.84 17.66 35.03
C ARG A 143 21.24 17.90 34.51
N GLY A 144 21.59 19.15 34.26
CA GLY A 144 22.99 19.59 34.02
C GLY A 144 23.32 20.02 32.61
N GLY A 145 22.38 20.37 31.72
CA GLY A 145 22.68 20.88 30.40
C GLY A 145 21.50 21.01 29.48
N ASP A 146 21.77 21.22 28.18
CA ASP A 146 20.81 21.29 27.08
C ASP A 146 20.32 19.87 26.63
N ILE A 147 20.65 18.85 27.40
CA ILE A 147 20.27 17.46 27.10
C ILE A 147 18.87 17.20 27.60
N ILE A 148 18.05 16.66 26.72
CA ILE A 148 16.67 16.27 26.99
C ILE A 148 16.48 14.78 26.75
N ASN A 149 15.57 14.18 27.50
CA ASN A 149 14.99 12.86 27.21
C ASN A 149 13.63 13.09 26.58
N VAL A 150 13.41 12.52 25.40
CA VAL A 150 12.16 12.66 24.66
C VAL A 150 11.54 11.30 24.45
N ALA A 151 10.33 11.12 24.95
CA ALA A 151 9.50 9.97 24.65
C ALA A 151 8.57 10.31 23.48
N LEU A 152 8.66 9.53 22.42
CA LEU A 152 7.90 9.69 21.19
C LEU A 152 6.97 8.50 20.98
N GLU A 153 5.75 8.78 20.57
CA GLU A 153 4.83 7.79 20.04
C GLU A 153 4.55 8.09 18.57
N ILE A 154 4.97 7.18 17.70
CA ILE A 154 4.91 7.33 16.24
C ILE A 154 3.89 6.33 15.71
N GLU A 155 2.90 6.81 14.97
CA GLU A 155 1.97 5.98 14.21
C GLU A 155 2.56 5.73 12.82
N VAL A 156 2.71 4.47 12.45
CA VAL A 156 3.19 4.04 11.14
C VAL A 156 2.02 3.42 10.38
N LEU A 157 1.79 3.92 9.17
CA LEU A 157 0.68 3.48 8.35
C LEU A 157 1.12 2.34 7.42
N TYR A 158 0.20 1.42 7.14
CA TYR A 158 0.37 0.36 6.15
C TYR A 158 -0.96 0.06 5.45
N ALA A 159 -0.91 -0.47 4.22
CA ALA A 159 -2.08 -0.86 3.45
C ALA A 159 -2.41 -2.33 3.69
N GLN A 160 -3.66 -2.71 3.46
CA GLN A 160 -3.98 -4.12 3.25
C GLN A 160 -4.00 -4.41 1.75
N ALA A 161 -3.41 -5.53 1.34
CA ALA A 161 -3.53 -5.98 -0.02
C ALA A 161 -5.01 -6.13 -0.39
N PRO A 162 -5.45 -5.63 -1.54
CA PRO A 162 -6.82 -5.82 -1.98
C PRO A 162 -7.13 -7.31 -2.12
N LYS A 163 -8.25 -7.74 -1.54
CA LYS A 163 -8.67 -9.16 -1.57
C LYS A 163 -9.10 -9.62 -2.96
N SER A 164 -9.43 -8.70 -3.85
CA SER A 164 -9.75 -9.00 -5.24
C SER A 164 -9.48 -7.79 -6.14
N PHE A 165 -9.04 -8.04 -7.35
CA PHE A 165 -8.80 -7.01 -8.37
C PHE A 165 -10.01 -6.79 -9.28
N GLY A 166 -11.17 -7.28 -8.89
CA GLY A 166 -12.38 -7.25 -9.70
C GLY A 166 -12.44 -8.39 -10.74
N GLY A 167 -13.59 -8.50 -11.40
CA GLY A 167 -13.81 -9.48 -12.47
C GLY A 167 -13.33 -8.99 -13.85
N PRO A 168 -13.38 -9.86 -14.87
CA PRO A 168 -13.05 -9.47 -16.24
C PRO A 168 -13.86 -8.27 -16.75
N THR A 169 -15.09 -8.13 -16.28
CA THR A 169 -16.00 -7.05 -16.65
C THR A 169 -15.95 -5.83 -15.73
N SER A 170 -15.08 -5.82 -14.73
CA SER A 170 -14.87 -4.64 -13.89
C SER A 170 -14.02 -3.61 -14.63
N PRO A 171 -14.32 -2.31 -14.51
CA PRO A 171 -13.46 -1.27 -15.09
C PRO A 171 -12.05 -1.34 -14.48
N LEU A 172 -11.06 -0.93 -15.26
CA LEU A 172 -9.71 -0.74 -14.73
C LEU A 172 -9.71 0.43 -13.75
N PRO A 173 -9.06 0.31 -12.59
CA PRO A 173 -8.81 1.45 -11.73
C PRO A 173 -7.98 2.48 -12.52
N GLN A 174 -8.43 3.71 -12.52
CA GLN A 174 -7.69 4.82 -13.14
C GLN A 174 -7.04 5.63 -12.03
N LEU A 175 -5.76 5.91 -12.18
CA LEU A 175 -5.08 6.89 -11.34
C LEU A 175 -5.66 8.27 -11.65
N SER A 176 -6.02 9.02 -10.62
CA SER A 176 -6.38 10.42 -10.79
C SER A 176 -5.11 11.26 -10.94
N ASN A 177 -5.23 12.48 -11.48
CA ASN A 177 -4.10 13.40 -11.55
C ASN A 177 -3.49 13.70 -10.16
N GLN A 178 -4.31 13.62 -9.10
CA GLN A 178 -3.85 13.78 -7.72
C GLN A 178 -3.00 12.59 -7.26
N ASP A 179 -3.37 11.36 -7.66
CA ASP A 179 -2.59 10.16 -7.35
C ASP A 179 -1.25 10.18 -8.06
N GLU A 180 -1.21 10.60 -9.33
CA GLU A 180 0.04 10.76 -10.08
C GLU A 180 0.97 11.81 -9.45
N GLU A 181 0.41 12.95 -9.02
CA GLU A 181 1.16 13.99 -8.31
C GLU A 181 1.72 13.47 -6.97
N LEU A 182 0.93 12.70 -6.22
CA LEU A 182 1.37 12.09 -4.97
C LEU A 182 2.50 11.09 -5.20
N ILE A 183 2.39 10.23 -6.21
CA ILE A 183 3.44 9.26 -6.57
C ILE A 183 4.72 10.01 -6.97
N ALA A 184 4.62 11.04 -7.81
CA ALA A 184 5.75 11.87 -8.20
C ALA A 184 6.41 12.54 -6.98
N LYS A 185 5.62 13.02 -6.03
CA LYS A 185 6.11 13.59 -4.79
C LYS A 185 6.85 12.56 -3.93
N ILE A 186 6.29 11.36 -3.77
CA ILE A 186 6.94 10.25 -3.05
C ILE A 186 8.29 9.92 -3.71
N ALA A 187 8.36 9.87 -5.02
CA ALA A 187 9.59 9.61 -5.77
C ALA A 187 10.70 10.67 -5.49
N THR A 188 10.34 11.92 -5.15
CA THR A 188 11.32 12.96 -4.82
C THR A 188 11.99 12.79 -3.47
N PHE A 189 11.38 12.05 -2.52
CA PHE A 189 11.99 11.81 -1.20
C PHE A 189 13.16 10.82 -1.24
N GLY A 190 13.45 10.24 -2.40
CA GLY A 190 14.54 9.29 -2.61
C GLY A 190 14.19 7.89 -2.04
N ILE A 191 14.63 6.87 -2.75
CA ILE A 191 14.55 5.50 -2.25
C ILE A 191 15.61 5.37 -1.16
N PRO A 192 15.26 5.07 0.11
CA PRO A 192 16.27 4.60 1.05
C PRO A 192 16.88 3.36 0.41
N ARG A 193 18.12 3.45 -0.06
CA ARG A 193 18.82 2.23 -0.51
C ARG A 193 18.74 1.27 0.67
N PRO A 194 18.15 0.07 0.50
CA PRO A 194 18.22 -0.93 1.55
C PRO A 194 19.71 -1.01 1.89
N SER A 195 20.05 -0.74 3.14
CA SER A 195 21.40 -0.92 3.64
C SER A 195 21.79 -2.31 3.18
N GLN A 196 22.77 -2.39 2.25
CA GLN A 196 23.19 -3.66 1.64
C GLN A 196 23.32 -4.63 2.79
N GLY A 197 22.47 -5.66 2.75
CA GLY A 197 22.30 -6.57 3.85
C GLY A 197 23.67 -6.94 4.38
N VAL A 198 23.82 -6.84 5.67
CA VAL A 198 24.96 -7.40 6.35
C VAL A 198 25.16 -8.78 5.72
N THR A 199 26.12 -8.88 4.82
CA THR A 199 26.52 -10.16 4.27
C THR A 199 26.77 -11.01 5.50
N SER A 200 25.88 -11.94 5.76
CA SER A 200 26.05 -12.90 6.84
C SER A 200 27.32 -13.63 6.50
N GLN A 201 28.46 -13.09 6.97
CA GLN A 201 29.67 -13.88 7.00
C GLN A 201 29.29 -15.15 7.74
N SER A 202 29.39 -16.25 7.05
CA SER A 202 29.20 -17.57 7.61
C SER A 202 30.03 -17.66 8.91
N ARG A 203 29.39 -17.32 10.03
CA ARG A 203 29.92 -17.53 11.37
C ARG A 203 29.65 -18.99 11.75
N GLY A 204 30.50 -19.87 11.30
CA GLY A 204 30.47 -21.26 11.66
C GLY A 204 31.72 -21.94 11.14
N LYS A 205 32.27 -22.87 11.89
CA LYS A 205 33.28 -23.79 11.36
C LYS A 205 32.65 -24.53 10.18
N SER A 206 33.42 -24.70 9.10
CA SER A 206 33.00 -25.43 7.91
C SER A 206 32.63 -26.88 8.20
N ASN A 207 33.04 -27.40 9.36
CA ASN A 207 32.67 -28.70 9.89
C ASN A 207 32.48 -28.57 11.41
N PRO A 208 31.24 -28.75 11.95
CA PRO A 208 31.00 -28.66 13.39
C PRO A 208 31.55 -29.88 14.18
N PHE A 209 32.14 -30.87 13.52
CA PHE A 209 32.65 -32.10 14.13
C PHE A 209 34.19 -32.28 14.00
N GLU A 210 34.91 -31.25 13.60
CA GLU A 210 36.37 -31.17 13.70
C GLU A 210 36.83 -30.27 14.84
#